data_929b8e0da02d9e49df589b7e499a7057
#
_entry.id   929b8e0da02d9e49df589b7e499a7057
#
_cell.length_a   1.000
_cell.length_b   1.000
_cell.length_c   1.000
_cell.angle_alpha   90.00
_cell.angle_beta   90.00
_cell.angle_gamma   90.00
#
_symmetry.space_group_name_H-M   'P 1'
#
loop_
_entity.id
_entity.type
_entity.pdbx_description
1 polymer ?
#
loop_
_entity_poly.entity_id
_entity_poly.type
_entity_poly.pdbx_seq_one_letter_code
_entity_poly.pdbx_strand_id
1 'polypeptide(L)'
;MAAIFIHDLIPDVLSAVLPDTSGFSVIDANKKAACCQGCFRCWLASPGQCVMKDDLQTVGAQIGSCEKVIILSRCCYGGFSPGVKRVLDRAISLSLPFFTYRGGRVHHPLRYQNRPTLTVCFYGAVTDFE
;
A
#
# COMPACT_ATOMS: atom_id res chain seq x y z
N MET A 1 11.99 -6.31 12.52
CA MET A 1 11.38 -5.39 11.57
C MET A 1 9.89 -5.52 11.63
N ALA A 2 9.17 -4.42 11.55
CA ALA A 2 7.73 -4.41 11.70
C ALA A 2 7.01 -4.92 10.45
N ALA A 3 5.85 -5.51 10.65
CA ALA A 3 4.90 -5.75 9.59
C ALA A 3 3.97 -4.55 9.43
N ILE A 4 3.48 -4.32 8.22
CA ILE A 4 2.50 -3.28 7.93
C ILE A 4 1.15 -3.94 7.67
N PHE A 5 0.10 -3.38 8.27
CA PHE A 5 -1.27 -3.79 8.06
C PHE A 5 -2.07 -2.62 7.47
N ILE A 6 -2.49 -2.74 6.23
CA ILE A 6 -3.30 -1.75 5.50
C ILE A 6 -4.74 -2.26 5.44
N HIS A 7 -5.70 -1.46 5.89
CA HIS A 7 -7.09 -1.89 5.92
C HIS A 7 -8.07 -0.74 5.68
N ASP A 8 -9.29 -1.09 5.32
CA ASP A 8 -10.45 -0.20 5.25
C ASP A 8 -11.59 -0.61 6.20
N LEU A 9 -11.26 -1.37 7.25
CA LEU A 9 -12.23 -1.85 8.24
C LEU A 9 -12.70 -0.71 9.15
N ILE A 10 -13.95 -0.80 9.60
CA ILE A 10 -14.45 0.03 10.70
C ILE A 10 -13.81 -0.43 12.01
N PRO A 11 -13.73 0.45 13.06
CA PRO A 11 -12.99 0.14 14.29
C PRO A 11 -13.43 -1.16 14.99
N ASP A 12 -14.71 -1.43 15.08
CA ASP A 12 -15.22 -2.64 15.74
C ASP A 12 -14.78 -3.92 15.03
N VAL A 13 -14.82 -3.91 13.70
CA VAL A 13 -14.38 -5.05 12.88
C VAL A 13 -12.86 -5.20 12.95
N LEU A 14 -12.12 -4.09 12.93
CA LEU A 14 -10.67 -4.13 13.08
C LEU A 14 -10.27 -4.78 14.40
N SER A 15 -10.92 -4.41 15.51
CA SER A 15 -10.64 -4.99 16.83
C SER A 15 -10.92 -6.49 16.88
N ALA A 16 -11.90 -6.97 16.12
CA ALA A 16 -12.20 -8.40 16.03
C ALA A 16 -11.19 -9.16 15.17
N VAL A 17 -10.72 -8.55 14.08
CA VAL A 17 -9.78 -9.18 13.12
C VAL A 17 -8.35 -9.12 13.63
N LEU A 18 -7.96 -8.00 14.22
CA LEU A 18 -6.61 -7.74 14.72
C LEU A 18 -6.69 -7.21 16.16
N PRO A 19 -6.95 -8.08 17.15
CA PRO A 19 -7.10 -7.66 18.54
C PRO A 19 -5.79 -7.14 19.16
N ASP A 20 -4.65 -7.61 18.67
CA ASP A 20 -3.32 -7.14 19.07
C ASP A 20 -2.61 -6.51 17.88
N THR A 21 -2.37 -5.21 17.95
CA THR A 21 -1.70 -4.42 16.92
C THR A 21 -0.21 -4.22 17.19
N SER A 22 0.32 -4.74 18.30
CA SER A 22 1.68 -4.43 18.76
C SER A 22 2.79 -4.83 17.77
N GLY A 23 2.55 -5.85 16.94
CA GLY A 23 3.48 -6.29 15.91
C GLY A 23 3.33 -5.60 14.56
N PHE A 24 2.43 -4.62 14.45
CA PHE A 24 2.09 -3.99 13.17
C PHE A 24 2.17 -2.46 13.22
N SER A 25 2.62 -1.88 12.12
CA SER A 25 2.31 -0.50 11.78
C SER A 25 0.98 -0.49 11.02
N VAL A 26 -0.07 0.03 11.62
CA VAL A 26 -1.43 -0.01 11.06
C VAL A 26 -1.68 1.25 10.24
N ILE A 27 -2.09 1.07 8.99
CA ILE A 27 -2.51 2.15 8.09
C ILE A 27 -4.01 2.02 7.85
N ASP A 28 -4.76 2.97 8.37
CA ASP A 28 -6.20 3.06 8.19
C ASP A 28 -6.51 3.82 6.90
N ALA A 29 -6.97 3.09 5.89
CA ALA A 29 -7.32 3.64 4.59
C ALA A 29 -8.61 4.50 4.61
N ASN A 30 -9.39 4.45 5.70
CA ASN A 30 -10.57 5.32 5.87
C ASN A 30 -10.21 6.72 6.37
N LYS A 31 -9.00 6.92 6.89
CA LYS A 31 -8.55 8.26 7.28
C LYS A 31 -8.46 9.17 6.06
N LYS A 32 -8.79 10.44 6.30
CA LYS A 32 -8.68 11.47 5.27
C LYS A 32 -7.20 11.64 4.88
N ALA A 33 -6.92 11.45 3.60
CA ALA A 33 -5.62 11.68 3.01
C ALA A 33 -5.78 12.11 1.55
N ALA A 34 -4.80 12.83 1.03
CA ALA A 34 -4.81 13.24 -0.38
C ALA A 34 -4.52 12.04 -1.30
N CYS A 35 -5.15 12.06 -2.47
CA CYS A 35 -4.82 11.13 -3.54
C CYS A 35 -3.47 11.50 -4.18
N CYS A 36 -2.79 10.53 -4.76
CA CYS A 36 -1.60 10.79 -5.56
C CYS A 36 -1.95 11.72 -6.72
N GLN A 37 -1.18 12.81 -6.88
CA GLN A 37 -1.36 13.79 -7.96
C GLN A 37 -0.59 13.44 -9.23
N GLY A 38 0.21 12.38 -9.22
CA GLY A 38 1.03 11.99 -10.36
C GLY A 38 2.16 12.96 -10.69
N CYS A 39 2.65 13.74 -9.72
CA CYS A 39 3.72 14.72 -9.95
C CYS A 39 5.11 14.08 -10.08
N PHE A 40 5.28 12.84 -9.67
CA PHE A 40 6.53 12.06 -9.70
C PHE A 40 7.73 12.70 -8.98
N ARG A 41 7.51 13.66 -8.09
CA ARG A 41 8.60 14.23 -7.29
C ARG A 41 9.25 13.21 -6.36
N CYS A 42 8.48 12.22 -5.86
CA CYS A 42 8.99 11.12 -5.05
C CYS A 42 9.95 10.19 -5.82
N TRP A 43 10.00 10.29 -7.14
CA TRP A 43 10.98 9.59 -7.97
C TRP A 43 12.26 10.38 -8.17
N LEU A 44 12.20 11.69 -8.27
CA LEU A 44 13.28 12.55 -8.77
C LEU A 44 13.75 13.59 -7.75
N ALA A 45 12.87 14.53 -7.35
CA ALA A 45 13.26 15.67 -6.52
C ALA A 45 13.41 15.30 -5.04
N SER A 46 12.53 14.46 -4.53
CA SER A 46 12.56 13.95 -3.13
C SER A 46 12.43 12.44 -3.14
N PRO A 47 13.48 11.71 -3.53
CA PRO A 47 13.41 10.26 -3.73
C PRO A 47 12.87 9.51 -2.51
N GLY A 48 11.82 8.71 -2.71
CA GLY A 48 11.22 7.88 -1.68
C GLY A 48 10.25 8.60 -0.75
N GLN A 49 10.00 9.90 -0.95
CA GLN A 49 9.14 10.69 -0.09
C GLN A 49 8.14 11.51 -0.91
N CYS A 50 6.84 11.45 -0.55
CA CYS A 50 5.82 12.26 -1.16
C CYS A 50 5.96 13.73 -0.73
N VAL A 51 5.64 14.67 -1.61
CA VAL A 51 5.64 16.11 -1.31
C VAL A 51 4.50 16.53 -0.39
N MET A 52 3.41 15.76 -0.36
CA MET A 52 2.26 16.03 0.49
C MET A 52 2.54 15.56 1.91
N LYS A 53 2.44 16.50 2.85
CA LYS A 53 2.75 16.28 4.27
C LYS A 53 1.52 15.78 5.01
N ASP A 54 1.25 14.49 4.88
CA ASP A 54 0.20 13.79 5.61
C ASP A 54 0.72 12.41 6.09
N ASP A 55 -0.15 11.60 6.65
CA ASP A 55 0.23 10.28 7.19
C ASP A 55 0.77 9.31 6.12
N LEU A 56 0.54 9.58 4.83
CA LEU A 56 1.01 8.76 3.72
C LEU A 56 2.32 9.25 3.10
N GLN A 57 2.92 10.31 3.63
CA GLN A 57 4.12 10.92 3.04
C GLN A 57 5.26 9.91 2.85
N THR A 58 5.45 9.01 3.79
CA THR A 58 6.55 8.04 3.81
C THR A 58 6.10 6.60 3.61
N VAL A 59 4.88 6.36 3.16
CA VAL A 59 4.32 5.02 3.05
C VAL A 59 5.14 4.12 2.13
N GLY A 60 5.67 4.64 1.03
CA GLY A 60 6.55 3.88 0.14
C GLY A 60 7.81 3.40 0.84
N ALA A 61 8.47 4.26 1.61
CA ALA A 61 9.66 3.89 2.38
C ALA A 61 9.34 2.91 3.51
N GLN A 62 8.21 3.06 4.16
CA GLN A 62 7.75 2.13 5.20
C GLN A 62 7.55 0.73 4.62
N ILE A 63 6.84 0.62 3.50
CA ILE A 63 6.66 -0.66 2.80
C ILE A 63 8.00 -1.22 2.33
N GLY A 64 8.87 -0.38 1.80
CA GLY A 64 10.20 -0.80 1.33
C GLY A 64 11.12 -1.32 2.42
N SER A 65 10.88 -1.01 3.68
CA SER A 65 11.71 -1.40 4.82
C SER A 65 11.11 -2.47 5.72
N CYS A 66 9.85 -2.85 5.52
CA CYS A 66 9.21 -3.88 6.35
C CYS A 66 9.46 -5.30 5.83
N GLU A 67 9.17 -6.29 6.66
CA GLU A 67 9.27 -7.71 6.28
C GLU A 67 8.00 -8.24 5.64
N LYS A 68 6.86 -7.72 6.06
CA LYS A 68 5.54 -8.22 5.66
C LYS A 68 4.56 -7.09 5.49
N VAL A 69 3.77 -7.15 4.43
CA VAL A 69 2.63 -6.27 4.19
C VAL A 69 1.37 -7.13 4.10
N ILE A 70 0.40 -6.82 4.93
CA ILE A 70 -0.93 -7.42 4.88
C ILE A 70 -1.91 -6.34 4.46
N ILE A 71 -2.69 -6.62 3.42
CA ILE A 71 -3.73 -5.72 2.94
C ILE A 71 -5.07 -6.41 3.11
N LEU A 72 -5.98 -5.76 3.83
CA LEU A 72 -7.36 -6.21 3.98
C LEU A 72 -8.29 -5.13 3.42
N SER A 73 -8.93 -5.42 2.30
CA SER A 73 -9.71 -4.46 1.53
C SER A 73 -11.08 -5.01 1.18
N ARG A 74 -12.08 -4.15 1.24
CA ARG A 74 -13.35 -4.43 0.59
C ARG A 74 -13.09 -4.63 -0.90
N CYS A 75 -13.74 -5.66 -1.48
CA CYS A 75 -13.65 -5.91 -2.91
C CYS A 75 -14.55 -4.91 -3.66
N CYS A 76 -13.94 -4.10 -4.52
CA CYS A 76 -14.64 -3.15 -5.38
C CYS A 76 -14.29 -3.46 -6.83
N TYR A 77 -15.27 -3.90 -7.61
CA TYR A 77 -15.07 -4.26 -9.02
C TYR A 77 -13.89 -5.23 -9.24
N GLY A 78 -13.72 -6.19 -8.33
CA GLY A 78 -12.64 -7.17 -8.40
C GLY A 78 -11.27 -6.67 -7.93
N GLY A 79 -11.19 -5.50 -7.32
CA GLY A 79 -9.95 -4.90 -6.86
C GLY A 79 -10.06 -4.22 -5.50
N PHE A 80 -9.08 -3.40 -5.18
CA PHE A 80 -9.03 -2.66 -3.92
C PHE A 80 -10.13 -1.61 -3.81
N SER A 81 -10.56 -1.33 -2.59
CA SER A 81 -11.41 -0.17 -2.31
C SER A 81 -10.69 1.14 -2.64
N PRO A 82 -11.42 2.23 -2.87
CA PRO A 82 -10.80 3.52 -3.20
C PRO A 82 -9.80 4.00 -2.14
N GLY A 83 -10.08 3.78 -0.85
CA GLY A 83 -9.19 4.16 0.24
C GLY A 83 -7.88 3.37 0.23
N VAL A 84 -7.96 2.05 0.09
CA VAL A 84 -6.78 1.19 0.01
C VAL A 84 -5.96 1.51 -1.24
N LYS A 85 -6.64 1.70 -2.38
CA LYS A 85 -5.96 2.10 -3.61
C LYS A 85 -5.22 3.43 -3.45
N ARG A 86 -5.81 4.40 -2.76
CA ARG A 86 -5.15 5.69 -2.45
C ARG A 86 -3.84 5.49 -1.70
N VAL A 87 -3.82 4.62 -0.69
CA VAL A 87 -2.60 4.29 0.06
C VAL A 87 -1.54 3.71 -0.87
N LEU A 88 -1.91 2.76 -1.72
CA LEU A 88 -0.99 2.10 -2.64
C LEU A 88 -0.49 3.04 -3.73
N ASP A 89 -1.33 3.90 -4.28
CA ASP A 89 -0.93 4.91 -5.26
C ASP A 89 0.10 5.89 -4.66
N ARG A 90 -0.05 6.24 -3.37
CA ARG A 90 0.90 7.08 -2.65
C ARG A 90 2.24 6.39 -2.35
N ALA A 91 2.32 5.08 -2.57
CA ALA A 91 3.54 4.27 -2.42
C ALA A 91 4.31 4.08 -3.74
N ILE A 92 4.03 4.85 -4.79
CA ILE A 92 4.67 4.69 -6.11
C ILE A 92 6.20 4.83 -6.06
N SER A 93 6.73 5.50 -5.05
CA SER A 93 8.17 5.63 -4.81
C SER A 93 8.87 4.30 -4.48
N LEU A 94 8.12 3.21 -4.25
CA LEU A 94 8.68 1.86 -4.17
C LEU A 94 9.42 1.45 -5.44
N SER A 95 9.00 1.96 -6.60
CA SER A 95 9.67 1.72 -7.86
C SER A 95 10.57 2.89 -8.26
N LEU A 96 11.54 2.60 -9.12
CA LEU A 96 12.42 3.59 -9.73
C LEU A 96 11.86 4.04 -11.09
N PRO A 97 12.20 5.25 -11.57
CA PRO A 97 11.71 5.77 -12.83
C PRO A 97 12.30 5.10 -14.07
N PHE A 98 13.28 4.23 -13.90
CA PHE A 98 13.96 3.53 -14.98
C PHE A 98 13.20 2.27 -15.38
N PHE A 99 13.54 1.73 -16.55
CA PHE A 99 13.04 0.45 -17.01
C PHE A 99 14.13 -0.62 -16.93
N THR A 100 13.71 -1.86 -16.69
CA THR A 100 14.56 -3.04 -16.74
C THR A 100 13.81 -4.20 -17.37
N TYR A 101 14.55 -5.17 -17.89
CA TYR A 101 13.99 -6.40 -18.41
C TYR A 101 14.08 -7.52 -17.39
N ARG A 102 12.99 -8.24 -17.22
CA ARG A 102 12.93 -9.43 -16.38
C ARG A 102 11.98 -10.45 -16.99
N GLY A 103 12.48 -11.65 -17.30
CA GLY A 103 11.66 -12.68 -17.93
C GLY A 103 11.06 -12.25 -19.27
N GLY A 104 11.76 -11.46 -20.08
CA GLY A 104 11.29 -10.95 -21.37
C GLY A 104 10.27 -9.81 -21.27
N ARG A 105 10.04 -9.27 -20.07
CA ARG A 105 9.08 -8.19 -19.83
C ARG A 105 9.76 -6.95 -19.27
N VAL A 106 9.21 -5.79 -19.63
CA VAL A 106 9.68 -4.49 -19.13
C VAL A 106 9.05 -4.22 -17.77
N HIS A 107 9.90 -3.86 -16.80
CA HIS A 107 9.50 -3.51 -15.44
C HIS A 107 10.21 -2.25 -14.98
N HIS A 108 9.63 -1.54 -14.02
CA HIS A 108 10.37 -0.61 -13.17
C HIS A 108 11.09 -1.43 -12.09
N PRO A 109 12.42 -1.26 -11.92
CA PRO A 109 13.10 -1.89 -10.80
C PRO A 109 12.61 -1.28 -9.48
N LEU A 110 12.68 -2.06 -8.40
CA LEU A 110 12.35 -1.57 -7.08
C LEU A 110 13.47 -0.70 -6.51
N ARG A 111 13.08 0.37 -5.80
CA ARG A 111 14.02 1.29 -5.15
C ARG A 111 14.80 0.62 -4.03
N TYR A 112 14.14 -0.23 -3.25
CA TYR A 112 14.69 -0.87 -2.07
C TYR A 112 15.12 -2.31 -2.39
N GLN A 113 16.21 -2.76 -1.79
CA GLN A 113 16.66 -4.16 -1.94
C GLN A 113 15.79 -5.14 -1.18
N ASN A 114 15.18 -4.68 -0.09
CA ASN A 114 14.26 -5.47 0.71
C ASN A 114 13.04 -5.91 -0.12
N ARG A 115 12.57 -7.11 0.12
CA ARG A 115 11.41 -7.72 -0.56
C ARG A 115 10.42 -8.20 0.47
N PRO A 116 9.50 -7.35 0.91
CA PRO A 116 8.48 -7.77 1.86
C PRO A 116 7.57 -8.84 1.25
N THR A 117 7.12 -9.77 2.08
CA THR A 117 6.04 -10.67 1.69
C THR A 117 4.73 -9.90 1.66
N LEU A 118 3.92 -10.16 0.64
CA LEU A 118 2.64 -9.50 0.46
C LEU A 118 1.50 -10.52 0.61
N THR A 119 0.57 -10.24 1.50
CA THR A 119 -0.68 -10.98 1.65
C THR A 119 -1.85 -10.03 1.41
N VAL A 120 -2.72 -10.39 0.47
CA VAL A 120 -3.92 -9.59 0.16
C VAL A 120 -5.14 -10.43 0.44
N CYS A 121 -6.06 -9.87 1.24
CA CYS A 121 -7.36 -10.46 1.54
C CYS A 121 -8.46 -9.49 1.13
N PHE A 122 -9.40 -9.97 0.33
CA PHE A 122 -10.60 -9.24 -0.03
C PHE A 122 -11.80 -9.74 0.76
N TYR A 123 -12.71 -8.83 1.11
CA TYR A 123 -13.98 -9.15 1.73
C TYR A 123 -15.12 -8.42 1.03
N GLY A 124 -16.37 -8.87 1.25
CA GLY A 124 -17.57 -8.24 0.70
C GLY A 124 -17.73 -8.42 -0.81
N ALA A 125 -17.02 -9.37 -1.42
CA ALA A 125 -17.23 -9.71 -2.82
C ALA A 125 -18.58 -10.38 -3.01
N VAL A 126 -19.41 -9.84 -3.91
CA VAL A 126 -20.60 -10.52 -4.41
C VAL A 126 -20.14 -11.45 -5.52
N THR A 127 -20.19 -12.74 -5.28
CA THR A 127 -19.76 -13.77 -6.25
C THR A 127 -20.91 -14.30 -7.11
N ASP A 128 -22.13 -13.76 -6.94
CA ASP A 128 -23.27 -14.19 -7.70
C ASP A 128 -23.27 -13.55 -9.08
N PHE A 129 -22.47 -14.13 -9.97
CA PHE A 129 -22.70 -13.99 -11.41
C PHE A 129 -23.65 -15.13 -11.79
N GLU A 130 -24.94 -14.88 -11.67
CA GLU A 130 -25.95 -15.63 -12.40
C GLU A 130 -26.17 -15.00 -13.77
#